data_e81c3a2f332deeed63c5461125fd86bb
#
_entry.id   e81c3a2f332deeed63c5461125fd86bb
#
_cell.length_a   1.000
_cell.length_b   1.000
_cell.length_c   1.000
_cell.angle_alpha   90.00
_cell.angle_beta   90.00
_cell.angle_gamma   90.00
#
_symmetry.space_group_name_H-M   'P 1'
#
loop_
_entity.id
_entity.type
_entity.pdbx_description
1 polymer ?
#
loop_
_entity_poly.entity_id
_entity_poly.type
_entity_poly.pdbx_seq_one_letter_code
_entity_poly.pdbx_strand_id
1 'polypeptide(L)'
;FFDPRFLAFRISGLVACLVAFFAVENIAEGQEIKAEKPPNIVIVFTDDQGWGDLSCYGSKDIPTPHIDQLARDGMRFTNFYVSQPVCSASRSSLLTGCYANRVGIRGALVPSTKFGLDPDEHTIAEVVKPLGYATACYGKWHLGHLEPFLPTRQGFDEYEGIPYSNDMWPGHPESPKAWPRLPWYGNDGPTEFIDDLDDQQMITRRLTDLAVDFVHQNAEQPFLLYVPHSMPHVPLGVGPRFRQSSEYGPYADVIKEIDWSVGEIVAALTEEGILDETIFIFASDNGPWVNYGDHAGTTGGLREGKGTTFEGGVRVPFIVRYPPVVPPGSTCDTPCMTIDVLPTIVELTGGEAPTRKIDGRSILPQFKGIENAPDPHEAMF
;
A
#
# COMPACT_ATOMS: atom_id res chain seq x y z
N PHE A 1 -34.59 -60.54 68.35
CA PHE A 1 -35.25 -59.80 67.26
C PHE A 1 -34.20 -58.90 66.65
N PHE A 2 -33.57 -59.29 65.57
CA PHE A 2 -32.70 -58.45 64.74
C PHE A 2 -33.43 -58.06 63.42
N ASP A 3 -33.62 -56.76 63.17
CA ASP A 3 -34.25 -56.25 61.97
C ASP A 3 -33.20 -56.21 60.82
N PRO A 4 -33.42 -56.89 59.68
CA PRO A 4 -32.44 -57.02 58.60
C PRO A 4 -32.36 -55.83 57.63
N ARG A 5 -32.78 -54.63 58.02
CA ARG A 5 -32.86 -53.49 57.14
C ARG A 5 -31.65 -52.48 57.19
N PHE A 6 -30.57 -52.83 57.88
CA PHE A 6 -29.41 -51.93 58.01
C PHE A 6 -28.15 -52.28 57.23
N LEU A 7 -28.22 -53.23 56.24
CA LEU A 7 -27.04 -53.64 55.49
C LEU A 7 -27.07 -53.30 54.01
N ALA A 8 -27.92 -52.40 53.56
CA ALA A 8 -28.02 -52.05 52.13
C ALA A 8 -27.52 -50.59 51.76
N PHE A 9 -26.87 -49.93 52.71
CA PHE A 9 -26.55 -48.48 52.48
C PHE A 9 -25.04 -48.14 52.44
N ARG A 10 -24.14 -49.09 52.28
CA ARG A 10 -22.70 -48.90 52.32
C ARG A 10 -21.91 -49.35 51.06
N ILE A 11 -22.58 -49.85 50.02
CA ILE A 11 -21.90 -50.29 48.79
C ILE A 11 -22.15 -49.33 47.59
N SER A 12 -23.12 -48.39 47.67
CA SER A 12 -23.40 -47.45 46.59
C SER A 12 -22.52 -46.20 46.61
N GLY A 13 -21.75 -45.95 47.66
CA GLY A 13 -20.90 -44.76 47.77
C GLY A 13 -19.50 -44.88 47.15
N LEU A 14 -19.01 -46.11 46.90
CA LEU A 14 -17.63 -46.30 46.38
C LEU A 14 -17.53 -46.45 44.86
N VAL A 15 -18.65 -46.75 44.18
CA VAL A 15 -18.66 -46.89 42.69
C VAL A 15 -18.92 -45.53 42.02
N ALA A 16 -19.55 -44.58 42.72
CA ALA A 16 -19.79 -43.22 42.15
C ALA A 16 -18.56 -42.30 42.17
N CYS A 17 -17.56 -42.55 43.03
CA CYS A 17 -16.31 -41.79 43.06
C CYS A 17 -15.25 -42.28 42.07
N LEU A 18 -15.32 -43.52 41.59
CA LEU A 18 -14.35 -44.04 40.60
C LEU A 18 -14.73 -43.69 39.15
N VAL A 19 -15.98 -43.40 38.84
CA VAL A 19 -16.42 -42.98 37.51
C VAL A 19 -16.22 -41.47 37.28
N ALA A 20 -16.15 -40.68 38.38
CA ALA A 20 -15.85 -39.25 38.29
C ALA A 20 -14.36 -38.92 38.13
N PHE A 21 -13.46 -39.88 38.43
CA PHE A 21 -12.00 -39.67 38.30
C PHE A 21 -11.45 -40.03 36.91
N PHE A 22 -12.20 -40.79 36.09
CA PHE A 22 -11.81 -41.12 34.71
C PHE A 22 -12.42 -40.17 33.65
N ALA A 23 -13.25 -39.19 34.05
CA ALA A 23 -13.85 -38.22 33.13
C ALA A 23 -13.13 -36.86 33.16
N VAL A 24 -12.08 -36.68 33.94
CA VAL A 24 -11.32 -35.41 34.06
C VAL A 24 -9.94 -35.46 33.40
N GLU A 25 -9.49 -36.60 32.90
CA GLU A 25 -8.19 -36.71 32.23
C GLU A 25 -8.22 -36.57 30.71
N ASN A 26 -9.36 -36.22 30.10
CA ASN A 26 -9.46 -36.01 28.65
C ASN A 26 -9.93 -34.60 28.21
N ILE A 27 -9.72 -33.57 29.04
CA ILE A 27 -9.93 -32.18 28.65
C ILE A 27 -8.69 -31.39 29.04
N ALA A 28 -7.58 -31.66 28.39
CA ALA A 28 -6.43 -30.75 28.33
C ALA A 28 -5.46 -31.16 27.21
N GLU A 29 -5.95 -31.55 26.03
CA GLU A 29 -5.22 -31.18 24.85
C GLU A 29 -5.68 -29.76 24.56
N GLY A 30 -4.93 -28.81 25.09
CA GLY A 30 -5.04 -27.42 24.68
C GLY A 30 -4.88 -27.38 23.16
N GLN A 31 -5.97 -27.13 22.43
CA GLN A 31 -5.81 -26.45 21.18
C GLN A 31 -5.08 -25.15 21.55
N GLU A 32 -3.78 -25.10 21.30
CA GLU A 32 -3.10 -23.83 21.08
C GLU A 32 -3.99 -23.10 20.07
N ILE A 33 -4.69 -22.08 20.52
CA ILE A 33 -5.30 -21.08 19.65
C ILE A 33 -4.06 -20.51 18.97
N LYS A 34 -3.73 -21.03 17.77
CA LYS A 34 -2.75 -20.44 16.88
C LYS A 34 -3.25 -19.01 16.73
N ALA A 35 -2.57 -18.06 17.33
CA ALA A 35 -2.86 -16.65 17.09
C ALA A 35 -2.85 -16.51 15.57
N GLU A 36 -3.97 -16.07 14.99
CA GLU A 36 -4.02 -15.85 13.54
C GLU A 36 -2.84 -14.96 13.18
N LYS A 37 -2.02 -15.42 12.24
CA LYS A 37 -0.87 -14.65 11.75
C LYS A 37 -1.41 -13.30 11.27
N PRO A 38 -0.85 -12.16 11.73
CA PRO A 38 -1.31 -10.88 11.23
C PRO A 38 -1.11 -10.79 9.71
N PRO A 39 -1.97 -10.10 8.97
CA PRO A 39 -1.94 -10.06 7.51
C PRO A 39 -0.66 -9.41 7.00
N ASN A 40 -0.11 -9.89 5.88
CA ASN A 40 0.87 -9.14 5.13
C ASN A 40 0.24 -7.89 4.51
N ILE A 41 1.06 -6.90 4.20
CA ILE A 41 0.59 -5.64 3.60
C ILE A 41 1.44 -5.34 2.38
N VAL A 42 0.82 -5.18 1.22
CA VAL A 42 1.43 -4.68 -0.01
C VAL A 42 0.72 -3.42 -0.44
N ILE A 43 1.46 -2.34 -0.65
CA ILE A 43 0.95 -1.07 -1.15
C ILE A 43 1.72 -0.71 -2.42
N VAL A 44 1.07 -0.82 -3.58
CA VAL A 44 1.59 -0.30 -4.85
C VAL A 44 1.02 1.09 -5.06
N PHE A 45 1.90 2.09 -5.18
CA PHE A 45 1.51 3.50 -5.24
C PHE A 45 2.17 4.17 -6.44
N THR A 46 1.40 4.44 -7.49
CA THR A 46 1.90 5.02 -8.74
C THR A 46 2.03 6.54 -8.66
N ASP A 47 2.73 7.14 -9.62
CA ASP A 47 3.05 8.57 -9.67
C ASP A 47 2.38 9.22 -10.89
N ASP A 48 1.49 10.16 -10.68
CA ASP A 48 0.74 10.86 -11.74
C ASP A 48 -0.22 9.99 -12.56
N GLN A 49 -0.68 8.85 -12.05
CA GLN A 49 -1.62 8.00 -12.78
C GLN A 49 -3.04 8.56 -12.67
N GLY A 50 -3.68 8.73 -13.83
CA GLY A 50 -5.03 9.24 -13.91
C GLY A 50 -6.09 8.25 -13.43
N TRP A 51 -7.20 8.78 -12.91
CA TRP A 51 -8.36 7.97 -12.51
C TRP A 51 -8.93 7.12 -13.65
N GLY A 52 -8.87 7.62 -14.89
CA GLY A 52 -9.39 6.96 -16.08
C GLY A 52 -8.41 6.05 -16.82
N ASP A 53 -7.21 5.78 -16.30
CA ASP A 53 -6.17 5.04 -17.02
C ASP A 53 -6.30 3.53 -16.95
N LEU A 54 -7.08 3.00 -16.02
CA LEU A 54 -7.25 1.56 -15.80
C LEU A 54 -8.52 1.03 -16.48
N SER A 55 -8.47 -0.19 -17.03
CA SER A 55 -9.64 -0.81 -17.68
C SER A 55 -10.82 -0.95 -16.72
N CYS A 56 -10.57 -1.31 -15.45
CA CYS A 56 -11.61 -1.40 -14.41
C CYS A 56 -12.20 -0.04 -14.01
N TYR A 57 -11.57 1.07 -14.40
CA TYR A 57 -12.08 2.44 -14.27
C TYR A 57 -12.61 3.02 -15.59
N GLY A 58 -12.69 2.21 -16.64
CA GLY A 58 -13.35 2.56 -17.91
C GLY A 58 -12.41 2.91 -19.05
N SER A 59 -11.08 2.80 -18.89
CA SER A 59 -10.13 2.88 -20.00
C SER A 59 -10.46 1.81 -21.04
N LYS A 60 -10.53 2.22 -22.31
CA LYS A 60 -10.76 1.31 -23.44
C LYS A 60 -9.47 1.01 -24.21
N ASP A 61 -8.49 1.85 -24.00
CA ASP A 61 -7.28 1.92 -24.81
C ASP A 61 -6.10 1.23 -24.13
N ILE A 62 -6.09 1.15 -22.80
CA ILE A 62 -5.00 0.57 -22.04
C ILE A 62 -5.50 -0.68 -21.29
N PRO A 63 -5.17 -1.88 -21.74
CA PRO A 63 -5.54 -3.11 -21.01
C PRO A 63 -4.66 -3.25 -19.75
N THR A 64 -5.31 -3.46 -18.60
CA THR A 64 -4.67 -3.67 -17.29
C THR A 64 -5.16 -4.95 -16.63
N PRO A 65 -4.90 -6.14 -17.23
CA PRO A 65 -5.54 -7.39 -16.81
C PRO A 65 -5.21 -7.81 -15.38
N HIS A 66 -4.02 -7.52 -14.85
CA HIS A 66 -3.61 -7.90 -13.50
C HIS A 66 -4.24 -6.97 -12.45
N ILE A 67 -4.25 -5.66 -12.68
CA ILE A 67 -4.93 -4.69 -11.80
C ILE A 67 -6.45 -4.91 -11.86
N ASP A 68 -7.01 -5.21 -13.03
CA ASP A 68 -8.41 -5.57 -13.18
C ASP A 68 -8.77 -6.85 -12.40
N GLN A 69 -7.84 -7.81 -12.32
CA GLN A 69 -8.05 -9.03 -11.53
C GLN A 69 -8.08 -8.70 -10.03
N LEU A 70 -7.17 -7.83 -9.54
CA LEU A 70 -7.24 -7.35 -8.15
C LEU A 70 -8.59 -6.69 -7.84
N ALA A 71 -9.13 -5.90 -8.77
CA ALA A 71 -10.45 -5.27 -8.62
C ALA A 71 -11.60 -6.30 -8.62
N ARG A 72 -11.50 -7.37 -9.40
CA ARG A 72 -12.49 -8.47 -9.41
C ARG A 72 -12.43 -9.32 -8.15
N ASP A 73 -11.23 -9.52 -7.59
CA ASP A 73 -11.00 -10.33 -6.39
C ASP A 73 -11.09 -9.51 -5.10
N GLY A 74 -11.28 -8.20 -5.22
CA GLY A 74 -11.34 -7.25 -4.13
C GLY A 74 -12.44 -6.20 -4.31
N MET A 75 -12.15 -4.97 -3.91
CA MET A 75 -13.05 -3.82 -3.97
C MET A 75 -12.40 -2.66 -4.70
N ARG A 76 -13.18 -2.01 -5.56
CA ARG A 76 -12.81 -0.77 -6.24
C ARG A 76 -13.54 0.41 -5.60
N PHE A 77 -12.81 1.47 -5.29
CA PHE A 77 -13.39 2.73 -4.82
C PHE A 77 -13.58 3.69 -5.99
N THR A 78 -14.78 4.24 -6.14
CA THR A 78 -15.08 5.22 -7.19
C THR A 78 -14.77 6.65 -6.75
N ASN A 79 -14.79 6.92 -5.44
CA ASN A 79 -14.60 8.22 -4.83
C ASN A 79 -13.47 8.18 -3.79
N PHE A 80 -12.22 7.96 -4.26
CA PHE A 80 -11.06 7.97 -3.39
C PHE A 80 -10.16 9.18 -3.69
N TYR A 81 -9.76 9.90 -2.64
CA TYR A 81 -9.13 11.20 -2.77
C TYR A 81 -7.75 11.25 -2.11
N VAL A 82 -6.86 12.02 -2.69
CA VAL A 82 -5.60 12.42 -2.06
C VAL A 82 -5.77 13.74 -1.32
N SER A 83 -5.00 13.97 -0.27
CA SER A 83 -5.08 15.19 0.54
C SER A 83 -4.53 16.43 -0.17
N GLN A 84 -3.62 16.23 -1.12
CA GLN A 84 -3.09 17.26 -2.01
C GLN A 84 -2.70 16.63 -3.35
N PRO A 85 -2.93 17.33 -4.47
CA PRO A 85 -2.65 16.83 -5.83
C PRO A 85 -1.18 16.96 -6.22
N VAL A 86 -0.24 16.61 -5.32
CA VAL A 86 1.22 16.72 -5.53
C VAL A 86 1.95 15.60 -4.76
N CYS A 87 2.90 14.97 -5.42
CA CYS A 87 3.60 13.75 -5.00
C CYS A 87 4.05 13.71 -3.52
N SER A 88 4.99 14.58 -3.06
CA SER A 88 5.50 14.51 -1.68
C SER A 88 4.40 14.71 -0.64
N ALA A 89 3.51 15.67 -0.90
CA ALA A 89 2.40 15.96 0.00
C ALA A 89 1.45 14.77 0.12
N SER A 90 1.03 14.18 -1.00
CA SER A 90 0.17 13.00 -1.00
C SER A 90 0.83 11.78 -0.35
N ARG A 91 2.12 11.53 -0.64
CA ARG A 91 2.89 10.41 -0.06
C ARG A 91 3.02 10.55 1.45
N SER A 92 3.27 11.77 1.97
CA SER A 92 3.28 12.00 3.42
C SER A 92 1.93 11.67 4.05
N SER A 93 0.84 12.02 3.38
CA SER A 93 -0.51 11.77 3.87
C SER A 93 -0.88 10.29 3.94
N LEU A 94 -0.53 9.53 2.89
CA LEU A 94 -0.72 8.08 2.88
C LEU A 94 -0.01 7.42 4.08
N LEU A 95 1.27 7.77 4.26
CA LEU A 95 2.11 7.09 5.24
C LEU A 95 1.81 7.49 6.69
N THR A 96 1.33 8.72 6.94
CA THR A 96 1.16 9.25 8.31
C THR A 96 -0.29 9.34 8.77
N GLY A 97 -1.26 9.18 7.87
CA GLY A 97 -2.68 9.41 8.20
C GLY A 97 -3.02 10.89 8.48
N CYS A 98 -2.19 11.82 8.02
CA CYS A 98 -2.34 13.25 8.27
C CYS A 98 -2.51 14.04 6.97
N TYR A 99 -3.25 15.15 7.03
CA TYR A 99 -3.14 16.14 5.96
C TYR A 99 -1.69 16.63 5.84
N ALA A 100 -1.18 16.70 4.62
CA ALA A 100 0.21 17.06 4.33
C ALA A 100 0.66 18.39 4.98
N ASN A 101 -0.24 19.36 5.09
CA ASN A 101 0.02 20.63 5.76
C ASN A 101 0.30 20.49 7.26
N ARG A 102 -0.28 19.45 7.93
CA ARG A 102 -0.02 19.16 9.35
C ARG A 102 1.40 18.68 9.57
N VAL A 103 1.90 17.82 8.69
CA VAL A 103 3.27 17.27 8.77
C VAL A 103 4.31 18.14 8.06
N GLY A 104 3.93 19.37 7.66
CA GLY A 104 4.87 20.35 7.10
C GLY A 104 5.26 20.16 5.63
N ILE A 105 4.72 19.16 4.95
CA ILE A 105 5.00 18.88 3.53
C ILE A 105 3.92 19.53 2.67
N ARG A 106 4.25 20.66 2.03
CA ARG A 106 3.25 21.50 1.33
C ARG A 106 3.28 21.39 -0.20
N GLY A 107 4.12 20.54 -0.76
CA GLY A 107 4.32 20.41 -2.19
C GLY A 107 5.38 19.37 -2.49
N ALA A 108 5.94 19.36 -3.70
CA ALA A 108 7.04 18.48 -4.06
C ALA A 108 8.36 18.95 -3.42
N LEU A 109 9.05 18.06 -2.74
CA LEU A 109 10.41 18.32 -2.24
C LEU A 109 11.42 18.20 -3.38
N VAL A 110 12.38 19.11 -3.42
CA VAL A 110 13.40 19.15 -4.49
C VAL A 110 14.78 18.82 -3.94
N PRO A 111 15.79 18.50 -4.78
CA PRO A 111 17.14 18.14 -4.32
C PRO A 111 17.84 19.19 -3.45
N SER A 112 17.44 20.47 -3.55
CA SER A 112 17.96 21.54 -2.69
C SER A 112 17.26 21.65 -1.33
N THR A 113 16.14 20.95 -1.12
CA THR A 113 15.38 20.97 0.13
C THR A 113 16.21 20.36 1.27
N LYS A 114 16.21 21.01 2.45
CA LYS A 114 16.99 20.58 3.63
C LYS A 114 16.12 19.98 4.73
N PHE A 115 14.85 19.77 4.48
CA PHE A 115 13.90 19.12 5.39
C PHE A 115 13.18 17.96 4.66
N GLY A 116 12.48 17.16 5.42
CA GLY A 116 11.66 16.05 4.96
C GLY A 116 10.54 15.76 5.94
N LEU A 117 9.99 14.56 5.91
CA LEU A 117 9.04 14.09 6.90
C LEU A 117 9.70 14.11 8.28
N ASP A 118 9.05 14.81 9.23
CA ASP A 118 9.57 14.93 10.60
C ASP A 118 9.75 13.53 11.22
N PRO A 119 10.95 13.19 11.74
CA PRO A 119 11.18 11.90 12.37
C PRO A 119 10.28 11.58 13.58
N ASP A 120 9.60 12.58 14.14
CA ASP A 120 8.62 12.37 15.20
C ASP A 120 7.21 12.02 14.67
N GLU A 121 6.97 12.08 13.37
CA GLU A 121 5.75 11.54 12.78
C GLU A 121 5.81 10.01 12.71
N HIS A 122 4.66 9.34 12.81
CA HIS A 122 4.59 7.89 12.73
C HIS A 122 4.03 7.47 11.39
N THR A 123 4.79 6.67 10.68
CA THR A 123 4.40 6.06 9.41
C THR A 123 3.70 4.71 9.60
N ILE A 124 3.06 4.21 8.54
CA ILE A 124 2.53 2.84 8.52
C ILE A 124 3.61 1.82 8.93
N ALA A 125 4.86 2.00 8.46
CA ALA A 125 5.96 1.09 8.79
C ALA A 125 6.28 1.09 10.28
N GLU A 126 6.30 2.26 10.94
CA GLU A 126 6.54 2.37 12.37
C GLU A 126 5.40 1.79 13.21
N VAL A 127 4.17 1.82 12.69
CA VAL A 127 3.01 1.21 13.35
C VAL A 127 3.10 -0.33 13.34
N VAL A 128 3.52 -0.94 12.22
CA VAL A 128 3.55 -2.40 12.10
C VAL A 128 4.85 -3.04 12.59
N LYS A 129 5.96 -2.31 12.60
CA LYS A 129 7.27 -2.82 13.02
C LYS A 129 7.29 -3.42 14.43
N PRO A 130 6.67 -2.82 15.48
CA PRO A 130 6.60 -3.41 16.82
C PRO A 130 5.82 -4.73 16.87
N LEU A 131 5.01 -5.02 15.86
CA LEU A 131 4.27 -6.27 15.71
C LEU A 131 5.12 -7.40 15.05
N GLY A 132 6.39 -7.12 14.76
CA GLY A 132 7.31 -8.10 14.16
C GLY A 132 7.27 -8.15 12.64
N TYR A 133 6.73 -7.13 11.97
CA TYR A 133 6.76 -7.04 10.52
C TYR A 133 8.17 -6.75 9.99
N ALA A 134 8.58 -7.49 8.95
CA ALA A 134 9.64 -7.05 8.05
C ALA A 134 9.10 -5.91 7.17
N THR A 135 9.87 -4.85 6.94
CA THR A 135 9.37 -3.65 6.28
C THR A 135 10.29 -3.18 5.16
N ALA A 136 9.78 -3.05 3.94
CA ALA A 136 10.54 -2.57 2.80
C ALA A 136 9.84 -1.44 2.04
N CYS A 137 10.64 -0.48 1.54
CA CYS A 137 10.22 0.56 0.62
C CYS A 137 11.07 0.48 -0.64
N TYR A 138 10.48 0.09 -1.77
CA TYR A 138 11.19 0.01 -3.05
C TYR A 138 10.55 0.97 -4.06
N GLY A 139 11.22 2.12 -4.30
CA GLY A 139 10.74 3.11 -5.26
C GLY A 139 11.03 4.56 -4.91
N LYS A 140 10.14 5.46 -5.37
CA LYS A 140 10.22 6.89 -5.15
C LYS A 140 9.78 7.27 -3.74
N TRP A 141 10.75 7.62 -2.88
CA TRP A 141 10.46 8.06 -1.51
C TRP A 141 9.81 9.44 -1.44
N HIS A 142 10.49 10.44 -1.92
CA HIS A 142 10.06 11.85 -2.06
C HIS A 142 9.64 12.56 -0.76
N LEU A 143 10.09 12.08 0.40
CA LEU A 143 9.80 12.66 1.72
C LEU A 143 11.04 13.15 2.45
N GLY A 144 12.11 13.45 1.70
CA GLY A 144 13.40 13.93 2.20
C GLY A 144 14.52 12.97 1.86
N HIS A 145 15.64 13.53 1.36
CA HIS A 145 16.79 12.77 0.86
C HIS A 145 18.02 12.86 1.76
N LEU A 146 17.93 13.63 2.84
CA LEU A 146 18.98 13.70 3.86
C LEU A 146 18.78 12.61 4.90
N GLU A 147 19.85 12.20 5.55
CA GLU A 147 19.91 11.05 6.47
C GLU A 147 18.75 10.97 7.47
N PRO A 148 18.36 12.04 8.20
CA PRO A 148 17.27 11.94 9.17
C PRO A 148 15.88 11.62 8.58
N PHE A 149 15.73 11.76 7.25
CA PHE A 149 14.45 11.64 6.56
C PHE A 149 14.37 10.43 5.64
N LEU A 150 15.39 9.57 5.61
CA LEU A 150 15.41 8.38 4.76
C LEU A 150 14.35 7.37 5.23
N PRO A 151 13.84 6.51 4.35
CA PRO A 151 12.87 5.48 4.72
C PRO A 151 13.32 4.62 5.90
N THR A 152 14.61 4.30 5.99
CA THR A 152 15.20 3.54 7.10
C THR A 152 15.21 4.27 8.45
N ARG A 153 14.89 5.56 8.47
CA ARG A 153 14.65 6.38 9.68
C ARG A 153 13.16 6.61 9.95
N GLN A 154 12.31 6.06 9.09
CA GLN A 154 10.84 6.18 9.11
C GLN A 154 10.18 4.80 9.16
N GLY A 155 10.82 3.84 9.85
CA GLY A 155 10.26 2.53 10.15
C GLY A 155 10.59 1.41 9.15
N PHE A 156 11.11 1.69 7.96
CA PHE A 156 11.48 0.65 7.01
C PHE A 156 12.83 0.02 7.36
N ASP A 157 12.93 -1.31 7.21
CA ASP A 157 14.18 -2.07 7.37
C ASP A 157 15.04 -1.98 6.13
N GLU A 158 14.38 -1.93 4.95
CA GLU A 158 15.04 -1.90 3.66
C GLU A 158 14.51 -0.76 2.79
N TYR A 159 15.43 -0.14 2.06
CA TYR A 159 15.13 0.87 1.06
C TYR A 159 16.02 0.72 -0.17
N GLU A 160 15.38 0.65 -1.35
CA GLU A 160 16.04 0.90 -2.62
C GLU A 160 15.15 1.74 -3.53
N GLY A 161 15.73 2.76 -4.20
CA GLY A 161 14.98 3.59 -5.12
C GLY A 161 15.51 5.00 -5.30
N ILE A 162 14.64 5.91 -5.73
CA ILE A 162 14.98 7.31 -5.96
C ILE A 162 14.45 8.20 -4.83
N PRO A 163 15.27 9.11 -4.29
CA PRO A 163 14.90 9.91 -3.12
C PRO A 163 13.95 11.07 -3.43
N TYR A 164 13.79 11.44 -4.70
CA TYR A 164 12.89 12.47 -5.21
C TYR A 164 12.42 12.11 -6.63
N SER A 165 11.74 13.01 -7.32
CA SER A 165 11.14 12.71 -8.63
C SER A 165 12.19 12.46 -9.72
N ASN A 166 11.88 11.53 -10.64
CA ASN A 166 12.76 11.12 -11.72
C ASN A 166 13.02 12.20 -12.77
N ASP A 167 12.20 13.24 -12.85
CA ASP A 167 12.40 14.43 -13.70
C ASP A 167 13.44 15.40 -13.12
N MET A 168 13.77 15.31 -11.83
CA MET A 168 14.75 16.16 -11.17
C MET A 168 16.19 15.67 -11.47
N TRP A 169 16.57 15.68 -12.73
CA TRP A 169 17.83 15.20 -13.28
C TRP A 169 18.39 16.11 -14.37
N PRO A 170 19.68 16.01 -14.79
CA PRO A 170 20.29 16.90 -15.76
C PRO A 170 19.66 16.88 -17.16
N GLY A 171 18.92 15.83 -17.51
CA GLY A 171 18.21 15.69 -18.78
C GLY A 171 16.80 16.28 -18.78
N HIS A 172 16.40 17.07 -17.78
CA HIS A 172 15.10 17.71 -17.75
C HIS A 172 14.88 18.61 -18.96
N PRO A 173 13.81 18.43 -19.78
CA PRO A 173 13.66 19.10 -21.06
C PRO A 173 13.48 20.62 -20.95
N GLU A 174 12.78 21.08 -19.91
CA GLU A 174 12.47 22.49 -19.70
C GLU A 174 13.52 23.23 -18.86
N SER A 175 14.30 22.50 -18.07
CA SER A 175 15.27 23.05 -17.12
C SER A 175 16.57 22.25 -17.11
N PRO A 176 17.24 22.09 -18.27
CA PRO A 176 18.48 21.35 -18.34
C PRO A 176 19.54 22.00 -17.43
N LYS A 177 20.30 21.17 -16.71
CA LYS A 177 21.32 21.60 -15.72
C LYS A 177 20.79 22.28 -14.46
N ALA A 178 19.48 22.40 -14.27
CA ALA A 178 18.89 22.92 -13.02
C ALA A 178 19.03 21.90 -11.88
N TRP A 179 19.10 20.60 -12.21
CA TRP A 179 19.08 19.52 -11.27
C TRP A 179 20.41 18.77 -11.21
N PRO A 180 20.77 18.17 -10.05
CA PRO A 180 21.91 17.28 -9.93
C PRO A 180 21.67 15.97 -10.69
N ARG A 181 22.69 15.11 -10.77
CA ARG A 181 22.50 13.72 -11.21
C ARG A 181 21.46 13.05 -10.31
N LEU A 182 20.58 12.25 -10.90
CA LEU A 182 19.56 11.50 -10.15
C LEU A 182 20.23 10.30 -9.46
N PRO A 183 20.30 10.25 -8.12
CA PRO A 183 20.89 9.12 -7.45
C PRO A 183 19.87 7.98 -7.29
N TRP A 184 20.37 6.76 -7.35
CA TRP A 184 19.71 5.60 -6.77
C TRP A 184 20.23 5.40 -5.35
N TYR A 185 19.34 5.25 -4.39
CA TYR A 185 19.64 5.08 -2.98
C TYR A 185 19.44 3.63 -2.55
N GLY A 186 20.32 3.16 -1.66
CA GLY A 186 20.06 2.04 -0.75
C GLY A 186 19.79 2.56 0.67
N ASN A 187 19.89 1.68 1.64
CA ASN A 187 19.51 1.92 3.04
C ASN A 187 20.13 3.19 3.68
N ASP A 188 21.38 3.50 3.34
CA ASP A 188 22.15 4.54 3.99
C ASP A 188 22.45 5.74 3.08
N GLY A 189 21.93 5.74 1.86
CA GLY A 189 22.14 6.83 0.90
C GLY A 189 22.46 6.37 -0.51
N PRO A 190 23.07 7.24 -1.34
CA PRO A 190 23.29 6.97 -2.76
C PRO A 190 24.30 5.84 -2.98
N THR A 191 23.94 4.87 -3.82
CA THR A 191 24.78 3.75 -4.23
C THR A 191 25.27 3.88 -5.67
N GLU A 192 24.47 4.49 -6.53
CA GLU A 192 24.74 4.70 -7.95
C GLU A 192 23.95 5.91 -8.48
N PHE A 193 24.04 6.18 -9.79
CA PHE A 193 23.32 7.26 -10.43
C PHE A 193 22.59 6.76 -11.68
N ILE A 194 21.44 7.38 -11.93
CA ILE A 194 20.65 7.26 -13.14
C ILE A 194 21.07 8.41 -14.06
N ASP A 195 21.81 8.11 -15.13
CA ASP A 195 22.49 9.10 -15.93
C ASP A 195 21.79 9.41 -17.25
N ASP A 196 21.00 8.46 -17.77
CA ASP A 196 20.32 8.61 -19.05
C ASP A 196 18.90 7.98 -19.04
N LEU A 197 18.22 8.04 -20.18
CA LEU A 197 16.89 7.47 -20.33
C LEU A 197 16.92 5.94 -20.36
N ASP A 198 18.03 5.31 -20.74
CA ASP A 198 18.15 3.86 -20.73
C ASP A 198 18.20 3.35 -19.30
N ASP A 199 18.85 4.08 -18.39
CA ASP A 199 18.79 3.80 -16.95
C ASP A 199 17.36 3.99 -16.40
N GLN A 200 16.66 5.08 -16.78
CA GLN A 200 15.29 5.32 -16.32
C GLN A 200 14.29 4.25 -16.78
N GLN A 201 14.50 3.67 -17.95
CA GLN A 201 13.65 2.57 -18.47
C GLN A 201 13.73 1.30 -17.62
N MET A 202 14.77 1.13 -16.84
CA MET A 202 14.97 -0.06 -16.02
C MET A 202 14.38 0.07 -14.61
N ILE A 203 13.93 1.27 -14.22
CA ILE A 203 13.46 1.54 -12.84
C ILE A 203 12.28 0.63 -12.45
N THR A 204 11.21 0.60 -13.26
CA THR A 204 10.01 -0.21 -12.95
C THR A 204 10.38 -1.69 -12.82
N ARG A 205 11.18 -2.21 -13.76
CA ARG A 205 11.66 -3.59 -13.73
C ARG A 205 12.45 -3.88 -12.45
N ARG A 206 13.42 -3.04 -12.10
CA ARG A 206 14.27 -3.21 -10.94
C ARG A 206 13.45 -3.19 -9.63
N LEU A 207 12.49 -2.28 -9.51
CA LEU A 207 11.59 -2.22 -8.35
C LEU A 207 10.73 -3.48 -8.24
N THR A 208 10.29 -4.02 -9.37
CA THR A 208 9.50 -5.25 -9.42
C THR A 208 10.32 -6.45 -8.96
N ASP A 209 11.55 -6.59 -9.49
CA ASP A 209 12.45 -7.69 -9.13
C ASP A 209 12.76 -7.66 -7.61
N LEU A 210 13.03 -6.47 -7.03
CA LEU A 210 13.23 -6.29 -5.58
C LEU A 210 11.98 -6.66 -4.77
N ALA A 211 10.80 -6.25 -5.23
CA ALA A 211 9.55 -6.55 -4.55
C ALA A 211 9.24 -8.06 -4.53
N VAL A 212 9.47 -8.75 -5.65
CA VAL A 212 9.32 -10.20 -5.78
C VAL A 212 10.30 -10.93 -4.86
N ASP A 213 11.58 -10.55 -4.90
CA ASP A 213 12.61 -11.13 -4.04
C ASP A 213 12.27 -10.96 -2.55
N PHE A 214 11.76 -9.77 -2.16
CA PHE A 214 11.35 -9.50 -0.79
C PHE A 214 10.19 -10.40 -0.33
N VAL A 215 9.19 -10.62 -1.19
CA VAL A 215 8.08 -11.53 -0.90
C VAL A 215 8.58 -12.93 -0.61
N HIS A 216 9.44 -13.49 -1.48
CA HIS A 216 10.01 -14.83 -1.30
C HIS A 216 10.85 -14.94 -0.03
N GLN A 217 11.64 -13.91 0.31
CA GLN A 217 12.50 -13.91 1.50
C GLN A 217 11.72 -13.79 2.81
N ASN A 218 10.53 -13.22 2.79
CA ASN A 218 9.75 -12.90 4.00
C ASN A 218 8.42 -13.65 4.12
N ALA A 219 8.15 -14.69 3.31
CA ALA A 219 6.88 -15.41 3.28
C ALA A 219 6.47 -16.02 4.63
N GLU A 220 7.44 -16.41 5.46
CA GLU A 220 7.22 -17.06 6.75
C GLU A 220 6.85 -16.09 7.90
N GLN A 221 7.03 -14.77 7.71
CA GLN A 221 6.76 -13.74 8.72
C GLN A 221 5.83 -12.66 8.15
N PRO A 222 5.11 -11.89 8.99
CA PRO A 222 4.34 -10.76 8.48
C PRO A 222 5.26 -9.69 7.90
N PHE A 223 4.84 -9.04 6.83
CA PHE A 223 5.61 -7.98 6.21
C PHE A 223 4.76 -6.83 5.69
N LEU A 224 5.39 -5.65 5.58
CA LEU A 224 4.92 -4.49 4.85
C LEU A 224 5.85 -4.24 3.67
N LEU A 225 5.32 -4.33 2.46
CA LEU A 225 6.00 -3.98 1.22
C LEU A 225 5.34 -2.74 0.61
N TYR A 226 6.04 -1.62 0.62
CA TYR A 226 5.63 -0.39 -0.04
C TYR A 226 6.40 -0.23 -1.35
N VAL A 227 5.68 -0.23 -2.47
CA VAL A 227 6.25 -0.11 -3.83
C VAL A 227 5.74 1.19 -4.46
N PRO A 228 6.34 2.34 -4.10
CA PRO A 228 6.02 3.63 -4.71
C PRO A 228 6.72 3.77 -6.06
N HIS A 229 6.06 3.32 -7.13
CA HIS A 229 6.57 3.50 -8.48
C HIS A 229 6.83 4.97 -8.81
N SER A 230 7.88 5.25 -9.58
CA SER A 230 8.12 6.59 -10.14
C SER A 230 7.38 6.82 -11.45
N MET A 231 6.81 5.78 -12.02
CA MET A 231 6.00 5.82 -13.23
C MET A 231 4.51 5.85 -12.86
N PRO A 232 3.68 6.43 -13.74
CA PRO A 232 3.93 6.99 -15.08
C PRO A 232 4.35 8.47 -15.10
N HIS A 233 5.02 9.01 -14.07
CA HIS A 233 5.56 10.38 -14.09
C HIS A 233 6.60 10.55 -15.22
N VAL A 234 6.58 11.72 -15.85
CA VAL A 234 7.57 12.10 -16.88
C VAL A 234 8.97 12.32 -16.27
N PRO A 235 10.07 12.06 -17.04
CA PRO A 235 10.10 11.42 -18.35
C PRO A 235 9.68 9.96 -18.27
N LEU A 236 8.94 9.51 -19.28
CA LEU A 236 8.44 8.13 -19.30
C LEU A 236 9.59 7.15 -19.57
N GLY A 237 9.87 6.32 -18.58
CA GLY A 237 10.81 5.21 -18.69
C GLY A 237 10.07 3.92 -19.01
N VAL A 238 10.09 3.50 -20.27
CA VAL A 238 9.45 2.26 -20.72
C VAL A 238 10.49 1.17 -20.88
N GLY A 239 10.37 0.10 -20.13
CA GLY A 239 11.25 -1.06 -20.25
C GLY A 239 11.25 -1.68 -21.64
N PRO A 240 12.38 -2.26 -22.10
CA PRO A 240 12.52 -2.78 -23.47
C PRO A 240 11.43 -3.76 -23.89
N ARG A 241 10.88 -4.55 -22.94
CA ARG A 241 9.81 -5.53 -23.16
C ARG A 241 8.49 -4.87 -23.54
N PHE A 242 8.23 -3.66 -23.03
CA PHE A 242 6.94 -2.97 -23.16
C PHE A 242 6.98 -1.86 -24.20
N ARG A 243 8.15 -1.44 -24.64
CA ARG A 243 8.32 -0.38 -25.64
C ARG A 243 7.59 -0.74 -26.94
N GLN A 244 6.72 0.15 -27.40
CA GLN A 244 5.87 -0.04 -28.60
C GLN A 244 4.96 -1.28 -28.50
N SER A 245 4.59 -1.68 -27.29
CA SER A 245 3.66 -2.79 -27.05
C SER A 245 2.19 -2.37 -27.14
N SER A 246 1.94 -1.07 -27.20
CA SER A 246 0.62 -0.46 -27.32
C SER A 246 0.52 0.42 -28.56
N GLU A 247 -0.67 0.48 -29.18
CA GLU A 247 -0.96 1.42 -30.27
C GLU A 247 -1.24 2.85 -29.74
N TYR A 248 -1.35 3.01 -28.43
CA TYR A 248 -1.72 4.26 -27.75
C TYR A 248 -0.51 5.03 -27.19
N GLY A 249 0.71 4.68 -27.62
CA GLY A 249 1.93 5.41 -27.34
C GLY A 249 2.61 5.06 -26.01
N PRO A 250 3.69 5.81 -25.66
CA PRO A 250 4.57 5.43 -24.55
C PRO A 250 3.91 5.49 -23.16
N TYR A 251 2.92 6.33 -22.96
CA TYR A 251 2.17 6.33 -21.70
C TYR A 251 1.44 5.01 -21.46
N ALA A 252 0.75 4.51 -22.50
CA ALA A 252 0.07 3.22 -22.41
C ALA A 252 1.06 2.06 -22.21
N ASP A 253 2.24 2.13 -22.83
CA ASP A 253 3.30 1.14 -22.62
C ASP A 253 3.77 1.11 -21.16
N VAL A 254 3.94 2.28 -20.51
CA VAL A 254 4.30 2.39 -19.09
C VAL A 254 3.20 1.82 -18.19
N ILE A 255 1.92 2.11 -18.45
CA ILE A 255 0.81 1.55 -17.67
C ILE A 255 0.77 0.02 -17.79
N LYS A 256 1.04 -0.54 -18.98
CA LYS A 256 1.15 -1.99 -19.17
C LYS A 256 2.33 -2.59 -18.40
N GLU A 257 3.45 -1.87 -18.27
CA GLU A 257 4.58 -2.31 -17.47
C GLU A 257 4.28 -2.27 -15.97
N ILE A 258 3.53 -1.26 -15.48
CA ILE A 258 3.03 -1.20 -14.11
C ILE A 258 2.04 -2.36 -13.85
N ASP A 259 1.13 -2.63 -14.76
CA ASP A 259 0.20 -3.75 -14.65
C ASP A 259 0.94 -5.10 -14.58
N TRP A 260 1.99 -5.28 -15.39
CA TRP A 260 2.87 -6.44 -15.32
C TRP A 260 3.56 -6.51 -13.94
N SER A 261 4.09 -5.41 -13.42
CA SER A 261 4.73 -5.36 -12.09
C SER A 261 3.78 -5.83 -10.99
N VAL A 262 2.52 -5.37 -11.02
CA VAL A 262 1.47 -5.85 -10.10
C VAL A 262 1.26 -7.36 -10.28
N GLY A 263 1.23 -7.85 -11.53
CA GLY A 263 1.10 -9.27 -11.84
C GLY A 263 2.23 -10.13 -11.26
N GLU A 264 3.48 -9.69 -11.35
CA GLU A 264 4.64 -10.41 -10.80
C GLU A 264 4.58 -10.47 -9.26
N ILE A 265 4.22 -9.37 -8.59
CA ILE A 265 4.06 -9.35 -7.12
C ILE A 265 2.93 -10.29 -6.69
N VAL A 266 1.78 -10.28 -7.39
CA VAL A 266 0.65 -11.19 -7.11
C VAL A 266 1.05 -12.65 -7.37
N ALA A 267 1.85 -12.92 -8.41
CA ALA A 267 2.35 -14.25 -8.70
C ALA A 267 3.26 -14.76 -7.56
N ALA A 268 4.20 -13.95 -7.09
CA ALA A 268 5.07 -14.31 -5.97
C ALA A 268 4.26 -14.62 -4.68
N LEU A 269 3.28 -13.77 -4.34
CA LEU A 269 2.37 -14.02 -3.21
C LEU A 269 1.58 -15.31 -3.36
N THR A 270 1.21 -15.65 -4.59
CA THR A 270 0.47 -16.88 -4.92
C THR A 270 1.37 -18.11 -4.82
N GLU A 271 2.59 -18.03 -5.31
CA GLU A 271 3.60 -19.11 -5.23
C GLU A 271 3.93 -19.45 -3.78
N GLU A 272 4.01 -18.45 -2.90
CA GLU A 272 4.22 -18.64 -1.46
C GLU A 272 2.93 -19.03 -0.71
N GLY A 273 1.76 -19.04 -1.37
CA GLY A 273 0.48 -19.41 -0.76
C GLY A 273 -0.08 -18.38 0.22
N ILE A 274 0.41 -17.14 0.19
CA ILE A 274 0.06 -16.07 1.16
C ILE A 274 -0.78 -14.93 0.56
N LEU A 275 -1.20 -15.04 -0.71
CA LEU A 275 -1.98 -13.98 -1.37
C LEU A 275 -3.29 -13.67 -0.63
N ASP A 276 -3.98 -14.68 -0.08
CA ASP A 276 -5.23 -14.49 0.64
C ASP A 276 -5.02 -13.97 2.07
N GLU A 277 -3.80 -14.09 2.61
CA GLU A 277 -3.37 -13.52 3.88
C GLU A 277 -2.78 -12.10 3.73
N THR A 278 -2.84 -11.52 2.53
CA THR A 278 -2.22 -10.24 2.21
C THR A 278 -3.26 -9.16 1.91
N ILE A 279 -3.18 -8.05 2.63
CA ILE A 279 -3.87 -6.79 2.29
C ILE A 279 -3.11 -6.18 1.10
N PHE A 280 -3.68 -6.27 -0.10
CA PHE A 280 -3.09 -5.67 -1.29
C PHE A 280 -3.82 -4.39 -1.65
N ILE A 281 -3.12 -3.25 -1.66
CA ILE A 281 -3.64 -1.93 -2.02
C ILE A 281 -2.93 -1.46 -3.29
N PHE A 282 -3.69 -1.01 -4.28
CA PHE A 282 -3.21 -0.30 -5.45
C PHE A 282 -3.85 1.08 -5.51
N ALA A 283 -3.03 2.16 -5.65
CA ALA A 283 -3.52 3.53 -5.78
C ALA A 283 -2.51 4.43 -6.50
N SER A 284 -2.94 5.66 -6.84
CA SER A 284 -2.08 6.73 -7.35
C SER A 284 -1.89 7.85 -6.33
N ASP A 285 -0.76 8.55 -6.41
CA ASP A 285 -0.45 9.67 -5.50
C ASP A 285 -1.17 10.98 -5.86
N ASN A 286 -1.53 11.18 -7.09
CA ASN A 286 -2.38 12.29 -7.57
C ASN A 286 -2.89 11.98 -9.00
N GLY A 287 -3.75 12.86 -9.50
CA GLY A 287 -4.20 12.77 -10.88
C GLY A 287 -3.10 13.05 -11.91
N PRO A 288 -3.37 12.83 -13.20
CA PRO A 288 -2.36 12.90 -14.26
C PRO A 288 -1.88 14.34 -14.50
N TRP A 289 -0.63 14.47 -14.94
CA TRP A 289 -0.05 15.77 -15.30
C TRP A 289 -0.41 16.13 -16.75
N VAL A 290 -1.65 16.51 -16.97
CA VAL A 290 -2.26 16.71 -18.31
C VAL A 290 -1.52 17.68 -19.23
N ASN A 291 -0.64 18.55 -18.68
CA ASN A 291 0.15 19.50 -19.47
C ASN A 291 1.17 18.81 -20.40
N TYR A 292 1.49 17.54 -20.16
CA TYR A 292 2.43 16.77 -20.99
C TYR A 292 1.76 16.04 -22.17
N GLY A 293 0.47 16.28 -22.42
CA GLY A 293 -0.23 15.74 -23.60
C GLY A 293 -0.14 14.21 -23.70
N ASP A 294 0.40 13.69 -24.79
CA ASP A 294 0.51 12.24 -25.04
C ASP A 294 1.44 11.49 -24.06
N HIS A 295 2.16 12.22 -23.21
CA HIS A 295 2.97 11.66 -22.13
C HIS A 295 2.25 11.71 -20.77
N ALA A 296 0.99 12.05 -20.74
CA ALA A 296 0.17 12.10 -19.54
C ALA A 296 -1.03 11.16 -19.64
N GLY A 297 -1.53 10.75 -18.47
CA GLY A 297 -2.75 9.94 -18.37
C GLY A 297 -4.03 10.74 -18.59
N THR A 298 -5.14 10.03 -18.49
CA THR A 298 -6.48 10.59 -18.62
C THR A 298 -7.19 10.68 -17.27
N THR A 299 -7.85 11.81 -17.05
CA THR A 299 -8.71 11.99 -15.87
C THR A 299 -10.03 11.21 -15.96
N GLY A 300 -10.31 10.53 -17.08
CA GLY A 300 -11.60 9.85 -17.28
C GLY A 300 -12.80 10.81 -17.40
N GLY A 301 -12.55 12.06 -17.83
CA GLY A 301 -13.57 13.11 -17.95
C GLY A 301 -13.74 13.98 -16.70
N LEU A 302 -12.97 13.74 -15.65
CA LEU A 302 -12.89 14.65 -14.49
C LEU A 302 -12.17 15.95 -14.87
N ARG A 303 -12.53 17.04 -14.19
CA ARG A 303 -11.98 18.36 -14.48
C ARG A 303 -10.54 18.49 -14.02
N GLU A 304 -9.66 19.10 -14.87
CA GLU A 304 -8.26 19.43 -14.60
C GLU A 304 -7.41 18.16 -14.28
N GLY A 305 -6.24 18.34 -13.64
CA GLY A 305 -5.31 17.29 -13.28
C GLY A 305 -4.37 17.70 -12.16
N LYS A 306 -3.20 17.07 -12.08
CA LYS A 306 -2.13 17.33 -11.10
C LYS A 306 -1.96 18.82 -10.80
N GLY A 307 -1.76 19.16 -9.54
CA GLY A 307 -1.55 20.53 -9.07
C GLY A 307 -2.83 21.34 -8.88
N THR A 308 -4.02 20.77 -9.16
CA THR A 308 -5.31 21.44 -8.96
C THR A 308 -6.18 20.71 -7.96
N THR A 309 -7.05 21.44 -7.27
CA THR A 309 -8.01 20.88 -6.30
C THR A 309 -9.32 20.42 -6.96
N PHE A 310 -9.36 20.38 -8.28
CA PHE A 310 -10.48 19.79 -9.02
C PHE A 310 -10.38 18.26 -9.02
N GLU A 311 -11.51 17.61 -9.30
CA GLU A 311 -11.64 16.14 -9.28
C GLU A 311 -10.52 15.42 -10.03
N GLY A 312 -10.11 15.91 -11.21
CA GLY A 312 -9.03 15.29 -11.99
C GLY A 312 -7.65 15.38 -11.33
N GLY A 313 -7.45 16.29 -10.36
CA GLY A 313 -6.19 16.41 -9.61
C GLY A 313 -6.16 15.58 -8.34
N VAL A 314 -7.30 15.47 -7.64
CA VAL A 314 -7.36 14.88 -6.30
C VAL A 314 -8.02 13.50 -6.25
N ARG A 315 -8.85 13.13 -7.23
CA ARG A 315 -9.51 11.83 -7.29
C ARG A 315 -8.63 10.84 -8.02
N VAL A 316 -8.34 9.72 -7.37
CA VAL A 316 -7.38 8.73 -7.85
C VAL A 316 -8.00 7.33 -7.87
N PRO A 317 -7.48 6.38 -8.68
CA PRO A 317 -7.87 4.99 -8.56
C PRO A 317 -7.42 4.45 -7.20
N PHE A 318 -8.28 3.64 -6.57
CA PHE A 318 -7.98 2.90 -5.36
C PHE A 318 -8.66 1.54 -5.41
N ILE A 319 -7.86 0.49 -5.27
CA ILE A 319 -8.31 -0.90 -5.25
C ILE A 319 -7.72 -1.55 -4.00
N VAL A 320 -8.53 -2.31 -3.27
CA VAL A 320 -8.07 -3.13 -2.16
C VAL A 320 -8.55 -4.57 -2.33
N ARG A 321 -7.63 -5.53 -2.10
CA ARG A 321 -7.92 -6.95 -2.04
C ARG A 321 -7.48 -7.50 -0.69
N TYR A 322 -8.39 -8.10 0.04
CA TYR A 322 -8.13 -8.86 1.27
C TYR A 322 -9.34 -9.74 1.58
N PRO A 323 -9.41 -10.98 1.05
CA PRO A 323 -10.61 -11.82 1.08
C PRO A 323 -11.21 -12.05 2.47
N PRO A 324 -10.43 -12.11 3.58
CA PRO A 324 -11.02 -12.27 4.91
C PRO A 324 -11.94 -11.11 5.33
N VAL A 325 -11.82 -9.94 4.69
CA VAL A 325 -12.53 -8.71 5.08
C VAL A 325 -13.29 -8.10 3.92
N VAL A 326 -12.68 -8.08 2.73
CA VAL A 326 -13.15 -7.33 1.55
C VAL A 326 -13.95 -8.25 0.64
N PRO A 327 -15.25 -8.00 0.41
CA PRO A 327 -16.06 -8.80 -0.50
C PRO A 327 -15.54 -8.69 -1.95
N PRO A 328 -15.31 -9.81 -2.65
CA PRO A 328 -14.79 -9.78 -4.02
C PRO A 328 -15.79 -9.14 -4.99
N GLY A 329 -15.27 -8.43 -5.99
CA GLY A 329 -16.04 -7.79 -7.06
C GLY A 329 -16.92 -6.63 -6.60
N SER A 330 -16.69 -6.12 -5.39
CA SER A 330 -17.48 -5.05 -4.81
C SER A 330 -16.98 -3.66 -5.25
N THR A 331 -17.86 -2.67 -5.06
CA THR A 331 -17.56 -1.25 -5.34
C THR A 331 -17.98 -0.42 -4.13
N CYS A 332 -17.13 0.52 -3.74
CA CYS A 332 -17.42 1.50 -2.70
C CYS A 332 -17.52 2.90 -3.33
N ASP A 333 -18.67 3.54 -3.17
CA ASP A 333 -18.93 4.89 -3.65
C ASP A 333 -18.81 5.94 -2.51
N THR A 334 -18.61 5.51 -1.28
CA THR A 334 -18.38 6.41 -0.14
C THR A 334 -17.06 7.16 -0.33
N PRO A 335 -17.06 8.50 -0.22
CA PRO A 335 -15.83 9.27 -0.30
C PRO A 335 -14.85 8.91 0.83
N CYS A 336 -13.63 8.50 0.46
CA CYS A 336 -12.55 8.15 1.36
C CYS A 336 -11.25 8.82 0.89
N MET A 337 -10.24 8.84 1.74
CA MET A 337 -8.97 9.54 1.47
C MET A 337 -7.75 8.67 1.77
N THR A 338 -6.60 9.04 1.18
CA THR A 338 -5.31 8.38 1.47
C THR A 338 -4.93 8.43 2.95
N ILE A 339 -5.34 9.48 3.69
CA ILE A 339 -5.11 9.60 5.14
C ILE A 339 -5.81 8.50 5.94
N ASP A 340 -6.81 7.84 5.39
CA ASP A 340 -7.61 6.81 6.06
C ASP A 340 -6.92 5.43 6.05
N VAL A 341 -5.90 5.26 5.21
CA VAL A 341 -5.19 3.99 5.06
C VAL A 341 -4.46 3.60 6.35
N LEU A 342 -3.69 4.52 6.95
CA LEU A 342 -2.96 4.23 8.19
C LEU A 342 -3.88 3.77 9.32
N PRO A 343 -4.94 4.50 9.74
CA PRO A 343 -5.81 4.05 10.82
C PRO A 343 -6.57 2.76 10.48
N THR A 344 -6.82 2.47 9.20
CA THR A 344 -7.42 1.20 8.77
C THR A 344 -6.44 0.04 8.94
N ILE A 345 -5.15 0.24 8.60
CA ILE A 345 -4.10 -0.75 8.85
C ILE A 345 -3.92 -0.98 10.35
N VAL A 346 -3.92 0.08 11.18
CA VAL A 346 -3.90 -0.05 12.66
C VAL A 346 -5.00 -1.00 13.13
N GLU A 347 -6.24 -0.80 12.67
CA GLU A 347 -7.38 -1.63 13.08
C GLU A 347 -7.29 -3.07 12.56
N LEU A 348 -6.79 -3.28 11.33
CA LEU A 348 -6.65 -4.61 10.72
C LEU A 348 -5.52 -5.44 11.33
N THR A 349 -4.44 -4.79 11.78
CA THR A 349 -3.25 -5.46 12.33
C THR A 349 -3.25 -5.53 13.85
N GLY A 350 -4.10 -4.77 14.52
CA GLY A 350 -4.08 -4.62 15.98
C GLY A 350 -2.89 -3.77 16.47
N GLY A 351 -2.27 -2.99 15.60
CA GLY A 351 -1.20 -2.07 15.94
C GLY A 351 -1.64 -0.93 16.85
N GLU A 352 -0.68 -0.26 17.46
CA GLU A 352 -0.96 0.93 18.26
C GLU A 352 -1.08 2.16 17.34
N ALA A 353 -2.16 2.93 17.54
CA ALA A 353 -2.33 4.19 16.82
C ALA A 353 -1.20 5.18 17.18
N PRO A 354 -0.77 6.04 16.24
CA PRO A 354 0.17 7.11 16.53
C PRO A 354 -0.24 7.95 17.75
N THR A 355 0.72 8.30 18.59
CA THR A 355 0.47 9.16 19.76
C THR A 355 0.18 10.61 19.38
N ARG A 356 0.73 11.07 18.25
CA ARG A 356 0.36 12.35 17.64
C ARG A 356 -1.01 12.24 16.99
N LYS A 357 -1.72 13.36 16.96
CA LYS A 357 -3.04 13.44 16.31
C LYS A 357 -2.89 13.21 14.80
N ILE A 358 -3.59 12.19 14.30
CA ILE A 358 -3.82 11.97 12.88
C ILE A 358 -5.18 12.56 12.46
N ASP A 359 -5.38 12.76 11.17
CA ASP A 359 -6.62 13.31 10.58
C ASP A 359 -7.50 12.22 9.98
N GLY A 360 -6.88 11.13 9.51
CA GLY A 360 -7.54 9.98 8.92
C GLY A 360 -8.41 9.22 9.92
N ARG A 361 -9.37 8.49 9.40
CA ARG A 361 -10.28 7.61 10.14
C ARG A 361 -10.27 6.23 9.49
N SER A 362 -10.45 5.19 10.29
CA SER A 362 -10.55 3.84 9.74
C SER A 362 -11.76 3.72 8.80
N ILE A 363 -11.50 3.21 7.61
CA ILE A 363 -12.50 2.86 6.59
C ILE A 363 -12.73 1.34 6.53
N LEU A 364 -12.48 0.65 7.63
CA LEU A 364 -12.76 -0.79 7.74
C LEU A 364 -14.25 -1.13 7.51
N PRO A 365 -15.23 -0.31 7.94
CA PRO A 365 -16.62 -0.55 7.55
C PRO A 365 -16.85 -0.55 6.04
N GLN A 366 -16.19 0.35 5.30
CA GLN A 366 -16.22 0.41 3.85
C GLN A 366 -15.54 -0.82 3.23
N PHE A 367 -14.39 -1.23 3.73
CA PHE A 367 -13.70 -2.46 3.31
C PHE A 367 -14.57 -3.71 3.49
N LYS A 368 -15.34 -3.78 4.56
CA LYS A 368 -16.31 -4.86 4.82
C LYS A 368 -17.55 -4.80 3.92
N GLY A 369 -17.71 -3.77 3.10
CA GLY A 369 -18.89 -3.58 2.27
C GLY A 369 -20.18 -3.42 3.07
N ILE A 370 -20.09 -2.83 4.29
CA ILE A 370 -21.26 -2.59 5.13
C ILE A 370 -22.17 -1.58 4.44
N GLU A 371 -23.39 -2.01 4.15
CA GLU A 371 -24.39 -1.15 3.52
C GLU A 371 -24.73 0.02 4.46
N ASN A 372 -24.71 1.26 3.92
CA ASN A 372 -24.89 2.50 4.68
C ASN A 372 -23.85 2.70 5.80
N ALA A 373 -22.62 2.21 5.62
CA ALA A 373 -21.53 2.58 6.51
C ALA A 373 -21.43 4.11 6.58
N PRO A 374 -21.21 4.68 7.79
CA PRO A 374 -21.12 6.14 7.92
C PRO A 374 -19.94 6.69 7.13
N ASP A 375 -20.13 7.89 6.56
CA ASP A 375 -19.02 8.60 5.91
C ASP A 375 -17.90 8.82 6.94
N PRO A 376 -16.64 8.52 6.59
CA PRO A 376 -15.52 8.69 7.54
C PRO A 376 -15.29 10.17 7.87
N HIS A 377 -15.66 11.09 6.98
CA HIS A 377 -15.43 12.52 7.13
C HIS A 377 -16.70 13.35 6.89
N GLU A 378 -16.94 14.33 7.74
CA GLU A 378 -17.98 15.34 7.52
C GLU A 378 -17.62 16.32 6.40
N ALA A 379 -16.31 16.55 6.19
CA ALA A 379 -15.75 17.36 5.13
C ALA A 379 -14.33 16.91 4.82
N MET A 380 -13.95 17.01 3.56
CA MET A 380 -12.59 16.79 3.05
C MET A 380 -11.96 18.13 2.68
N PHE A 381 -10.69 18.37 3.04
CA PHE A 381 -10.01 19.64 2.89
C PHE A 381 -8.81 19.52 1.96
#